data_ff050f80a881c6721c7af3da2d034786
#
_entry.id   ff050f80a881c6721c7af3da2d034786
#
_cell.length_a   1.000
_cell.length_b   1.000
_cell.length_c   1.000
_cell.angle_alpha   90.00
_cell.angle_beta   90.00
_cell.angle_gamma   90.00
#
_symmetry.space_group_name_H-M   'P 1'
#
loop_
_entity.id
_entity.type
_entity.pdbx_description
1 polymer ?
#
loop_
_entity_poly.entity_id
_entity_poly.type
_entity_poly.pdbx_seq_one_letter_code
_entity_poly.pdbx_strand_id
1 'polypeptide(L)'
;GEITINDKNIKEYNLYSLRKNIAIVSQNTFLFDDTIENNLTLNNNRIKKEDYIETCKRIGIDEFISKLPDGYQTQVGENGVKLSGGQRQRIAIARMILQSKDILIFDEATSALDNITQEYILDNLRQYYENRIVIMIAHRLSTIRKADEIVVLNQGKIVEIGNHESLMQKKQYYYQLVEERSV
;
A
#
# COMPACT_ATOMS: atom_id res chain seq x y z
N GLY A 1 -2.20 -12.83 21.65
CA GLY A 1 -3.31 -12.25 20.91
C GLY A 1 -3.83 -13.19 19.83
N GLU A 2 -4.96 -12.88 19.27
CA GLU A 2 -5.52 -13.60 18.13
C GLU A 2 -5.93 -12.63 17.04
N ILE A 3 -6.00 -13.15 15.81
CA ILE A 3 -6.52 -12.44 14.65
C ILE A 3 -7.62 -13.33 14.09
N THR A 4 -8.79 -12.74 13.85
CA THR A 4 -9.94 -13.42 13.26
C THR A 4 -10.34 -12.77 11.94
N ILE A 5 -10.87 -13.55 11.02
CA ILE A 5 -11.53 -13.11 9.79
C ILE A 5 -12.86 -13.81 9.74
N ASN A 6 -13.97 -13.04 9.66
CA ASN A 6 -15.32 -13.57 9.74
C ASN A 6 -15.52 -14.51 10.97
N ASP A 7 -15.12 -14.02 12.14
CA ASP A 7 -15.22 -14.71 13.44
C ASP A 7 -14.43 -16.03 13.56
N LYS A 8 -13.64 -16.36 12.56
CA LYS A 8 -12.79 -17.54 12.56
C LYS A 8 -11.32 -17.17 12.69
N ASN A 9 -10.60 -17.85 13.59
CA ASN A 9 -9.17 -17.60 13.82
C ASN A 9 -8.35 -17.88 12.55
N ILE A 10 -7.41 -16.99 12.20
CA ILE A 10 -6.58 -17.14 10.99
C ILE A 10 -5.79 -18.45 10.96
N LYS A 11 -5.47 -19.05 12.12
CA LYS A 11 -4.77 -20.34 12.23
C LYS A 11 -5.61 -21.54 11.76
N GLU A 12 -6.93 -21.37 11.66
CA GLU A 12 -7.86 -22.40 11.22
C GLU A 12 -8.09 -22.36 9.70
N TYR A 13 -7.60 -21.33 9.02
CA TYR A 13 -7.66 -21.24 7.57
C TYR A 13 -6.53 -22.02 6.90
N ASN A 14 -6.81 -22.57 5.74
CA ASN A 14 -5.74 -23.03 4.86
C ASN A 14 -4.87 -21.82 4.47
N LEU A 15 -3.54 -21.94 4.64
CA LEU A 15 -2.60 -20.86 4.42
C LEU A 15 -2.63 -20.31 2.98
N TYR A 16 -2.81 -21.18 1.99
CA TYR A 16 -2.96 -20.78 0.60
C TYR A 16 -4.21 -19.93 0.38
N SER A 17 -5.34 -20.36 0.93
CA SER A 17 -6.62 -19.62 0.86
C SER A 17 -6.49 -18.25 1.53
N LEU A 18 -5.87 -18.19 2.71
CA LEU A 18 -5.65 -16.93 3.42
C LEU A 18 -4.80 -15.96 2.58
N ARG A 19 -3.64 -16.40 2.11
CA ARG A 19 -2.73 -15.58 1.29
C ARG A 19 -3.32 -15.14 -0.04
N LYS A 20 -4.24 -15.93 -0.58
CA LYS A 20 -4.94 -15.59 -1.83
C LYS A 20 -5.78 -14.32 -1.69
N ASN A 21 -6.27 -14.00 -0.50
CA ASN A 21 -7.16 -12.86 -0.23
C ASN A 21 -6.43 -11.64 0.36
N ILE A 22 -5.13 -11.74 0.63
CA ILE A 22 -4.34 -10.66 1.24
C ILE A 22 -3.27 -10.20 0.27
N ALA A 23 -3.09 -8.91 0.12
CA ALA A 23 -1.95 -8.30 -0.54
C ALA A 23 -1.25 -7.32 0.40
N ILE A 24 0.07 -7.34 0.40
CA ILE A 24 0.91 -6.52 1.29
C ILE A 24 1.93 -5.75 0.45
N VAL A 25 2.04 -4.46 0.71
CA VAL A 25 3.20 -3.67 0.31
C VAL A 25 3.94 -3.28 1.58
N SER A 26 5.16 -3.81 1.74
CA SER A 26 6.02 -3.55 2.89
C SER A 26 6.93 -2.35 2.68
N GLN A 27 7.45 -1.80 3.78
CA GLN A 27 8.45 -0.73 3.79
C GLN A 27 9.65 -1.06 2.89
N ASN A 28 10.17 -2.28 3.03
CA ASN A 28 11.24 -2.80 2.17
C ASN A 28 10.61 -3.49 0.96
N THR A 29 10.36 -2.70 -0.07
CA THR A 29 9.76 -3.17 -1.31
C THR A 29 10.67 -4.16 -2.04
N PHE A 30 10.19 -5.39 -2.25
CA PHE A 30 10.87 -6.40 -3.02
C PHE A 30 10.37 -6.44 -4.47
N LEU A 31 11.32 -6.45 -5.42
CA LEU A 31 11.07 -6.73 -6.83
C LEU A 31 11.90 -7.94 -7.25
N PHE A 32 11.30 -8.77 -8.09
CA PHE A 32 11.99 -9.91 -8.72
C PHE A 32 12.98 -9.40 -9.76
N ASP A 33 14.10 -10.11 -9.94
CA ASP A 33 15.03 -9.85 -11.05
C ASP A 33 14.39 -10.31 -12.37
N ASP A 34 13.52 -9.47 -12.88
CA ASP A 34 12.70 -9.73 -14.06
C ASP A 34 12.28 -8.40 -14.69
N THR A 35 11.46 -8.43 -15.71
CA THR A 35 10.90 -7.23 -16.34
C THR A 35 9.94 -6.48 -15.42
N ILE A 36 9.69 -5.20 -15.71
CA ILE A 36 8.65 -4.41 -15.03
C ILE A 36 7.30 -5.10 -15.20
N GLU A 37 6.95 -5.57 -16.40
CA GLU A 37 5.70 -6.29 -16.68
C GLU A 37 5.54 -7.52 -15.80
N ASN A 38 6.55 -8.40 -15.72
CA ASN A 38 6.49 -9.59 -14.89
C ASN A 38 6.40 -9.27 -13.41
N ASN A 39 7.05 -8.18 -12.97
CA ASN A 39 6.91 -7.68 -11.61
C ASN A 39 5.50 -7.15 -11.31
N LEU A 40 4.81 -6.55 -12.27
CA LEU A 40 3.44 -6.08 -12.12
C LEU A 40 2.43 -7.23 -12.10
N THR A 41 2.57 -8.15 -13.04
CA THR A 41 1.59 -9.22 -13.28
C THR A 41 1.83 -10.47 -12.44
N LEU A 42 3.05 -10.69 -11.93
CA LEU A 42 3.50 -11.94 -11.32
C LEU A 42 3.25 -13.14 -12.25
N ASN A 43 3.46 -12.96 -13.55
CA ASN A 43 3.19 -13.95 -14.60
C ASN A 43 1.72 -14.42 -14.64
N ASN A 44 0.79 -13.61 -14.15
CA ASN A 44 -0.64 -13.90 -14.21
C ASN A 44 -1.21 -13.49 -15.58
N ASN A 45 -1.38 -14.45 -16.48
CA ASN A 45 -1.88 -14.24 -17.84
C ASN A 45 -3.31 -13.67 -17.92
N ARG A 46 -4.03 -13.56 -16.80
CA ARG A 46 -5.36 -12.92 -16.75
C ARG A 46 -5.28 -11.40 -16.70
N ILE A 47 -4.14 -10.85 -16.30
CA ILE A 47 -3.89 -9.41 -16.27
C ILE A 47 -3.46 -8.99 -17.67
N LYS A 48 -4.30 -8.20 -18.34
CA LYS A 48 -4.03 -7.73 -19.71
C LYS A 48 -3.08 -6.53 -19.69
N LYS A 49 -2.50 -6.25 -20.84
CA LYS A 49 -1.58 -5.12 -21.03
C LYS A 49 -2.25 -3.78 -20.69
N GLU A 50 -3.50 -3.61 -21.10
CA GLU A 50 -4.30 -2.42 -20.84
C GLU A 50 -4.49 -2.19 -19.34
N ASP A 51 -4.73 -3.26 -18.57
CA ASP A 51 -4.98 -3.20 -17.12
C ASP A 51 -3.75 -2.66 -16.36
N TYR A 52 -2.56 -3.21 -16.65
CA TYR A 52 -1.37 -2.74 -15.94
C TYR A 52 -0.89 -1.36 -16.39
N ILE A 53 -1.07 -0.99 -17.66
CA ILE A 53 -0.77 0.36 -18.14
C ILE A 53 -1.69 1.37 -17.46
N GLU A 54 -3.00 1.11 -17.43
CA GLU A 54 -3.96 1.98 -16.77
C GLU A 54 -3.64 2.15 -15.28
N THR A 55 -3.34 1.03 -14.59
CA THR A 55 -2.94 1.07 -13.19
C THR A 55 -1.69 1.90 -12.99
N CYS A 56 -0.67 1.75 -13.84
CA CYS A 56 0.56 2.52 -13.78
C CYS A 56 0.34 4.02 -14.05
N LYS A 57 -0.57 4.38 -14.95
CA LYS A 57 -0.99 5.78 -15.17
C LYS A 57 -1.62 6.37 -13.91
N ARG A 58 -2.55 5.65 -13.28
CA ARG A 58 -3.26 6.10 -12.07
C ARG A 58 -2.33 6.34 -10.88
N ILE A 59 -1.26 5.59 -10.76
CA ILE A 59 -0.25 5.78 -9.71
C ILE A 59 0.96 6.63 -10.15
N GLY A 60 0.92 7.20 -11.35
CA GLY A 60 1.91 8.16 -11.84
C GLY A 60 3.29 7.56 -12.12
N ILE A 61 3.39 6.28 -12.54
CA ILE A 61 4.67 5.63 -12.90
C ILE A 61 4.79 5.35 -14.41
N ASP A 62 3.70 5.36 -15.16
CA ASP A 62 3.66 5.03 -16.60
C ASP A 62 4.56 5.95 -17.43
N GLU A 63 4.55 7.26 -17.14
CA GLU A 63 5.38 8.23 -17.88
C GLU A 63 6.89 7.92 -17.75
N PHE A 64 7.32 7.48 -16.55
CA PHE A 64 8.70 7.04 -16.34
C PHE A 64 8.99 5.78 -17.13
N ILE A 65 8.11 4.76 -17.04
CA ILE A 65 8.31 3.48 -17.73
C ILE A 65 8.35 3.66 -19.25
N SER A 66 7.47 4.50 -19.80
CA SER A 66 7.39 4.76 -21.23
C SER A 66 8.62 5.47 -21.81
N LYS A 67 9.43 6.13 -20.98
CA LYS A 67 10.70 6.76 -21.37
C LYS A 67 11.90 5.81 -21.35
N LEU A 68 11.74 4.61 -20.79
CA LEU A 68 12.78 3.59 -20.81
C LEU A 68 12.92 2.98 -22.22
N PRO A 69 14.14 2.62 -22.67
CA PRO A 69 14.34 2.04 -24.00
C PRO A 69 13.45 0.83 -24.29
N ASP A 70 13.30 -0.06 -23.30
CA ASP A 70 12.52 -1.29 -23.42
C ASP A 70 11.13 -1.17 -22.76
N GLY A 71 10.74 0.05 -22.29
CA GLY A 71 9.45 0.28 -21.64
C GLY A 71 9.16 -0.72 -20.52
N TYR A 72 8.01 -1.37 -20.59
CA TYR A 72 7.59 -2.41 -19.63
C TYR A 72 8.44 -3.68 -19.67
N GLN A 73 9.20 -3.93 -20.74
CA GLN A 73 10.12 -5.06 -20.88
C GLN A 73 11.50 -4.77 -20.25
N THR A 74 11.68 -3.60 -19.66
CA THR A 74 12.91 -3.24 -18.98
C THR A 74 13.18 -4.15 -17.79
N GLN A 75 14.36 -4.77 -17.75
CA GLN A 75 14.85 -5.59 -16.63
C GLN A 75 15.24 -4.70 -15.44
N VAL A 76 14.62 -4.93 -14.29
CA VAL A 76 14.83 -4.10 -13.09
C VAL A 76 16.08 -4.46 -12.30
N GLY A 77 16.65 -5.66 -12.53
CA GLY A 77 17.78 -6.22 -11.79
C GLY A 77 17.40 -6.72 -10.40
N GLU A 78 18.35 -7.31 -9.72
CA GLU A 78 18.16 -7.88 -8.38
C GLU A 78 17.58 -6.83 -7.42
N ASN A 79 16.45 -7.15 -6.78
CA ASN A 79 15.70 -6.23 -5.90
C ASN A 79 15.38 -4.86 -6.52
N GLY A 80 15.36 -4.76 -7.85
CA GLY A 80 15.06 -3.51 -8.54
C GLY A 80 16.16 -2.45 -8.41
N VAL A 81 17.44 -2.87 -8.36
CA VAL A 81 18.60 -1.98 -8.17
C VAL A 81 18.69 -0.85 -9.19
N LYS A 82 18.13 -1.03 -10.37
CA LYS A 82 18.12 -0.01 -11.44
C LYS A 82 17.05 1.08 -11.24
N LEU A 83 16.22 0.95 -10.22
CA LEU A 83 15.09 1.85 -9.94
C LEU A 83 15.33 2.66 -8.66
N SER A 84 14.81 3.89 -8.60
CA SER A 84 14.77 4.64 -7.34
C SER A 84 13.81 3.98 -6.32
N GLY A 85 13.95 4.34 -5.04
CA GLY A 85 13.06 3.84 -3.98
C GLY A 85 11.58 4.12 -4.27
N GLY A 86 11.26 5.35 -4.71
CA GLY A 86 9.91 5.73 -5.06
C GLY A 86 9.35 5.02 -6.30
N GLN A 87 10.21 4.69 -7.27
CA GLN A 87 9.82 3.90 -8.44
C GLN A 87 9.51 2.45 -8.05
N ARG A 88 10.34 1.83 -7.21
CA ARG A 88 10.09 0.49 -6.67
C ARG A 88 8.78 0.44 -5.90
N GLN A 89 8.53 1.42 -5.01
CA GLN A 89 7.29 1.47 -4.24
C GLN A 89 6.06 1.60 -5.13
N ARG A 90 6.10 2.47 -6.15
CA ARG A 90 4.97 2.60 -7.11
C ARG A 90 4.72 1.31 -7.88
N ILE A 91 5.74 0.60 -8.33
CA ILE A 91 5.58 -0.70 -8.98
C ILE A 91 4.96 -1.72 -8.03
N ALA A 92 5.37 -1.76 -6.76
CA ALA A 92 4.80 -2.68 -5.78
C ALA A 92 3.33 -2.35 -5.45
N ILE A 93 2.98 -1.07 -5.37
CA ILE A 93 1.59 -0.64 -5.21
C ILE A 93 0.76 -1.05 -6.43
N ALA A 94 1.25 -0.83 -7.66
CA ALA A 94 0.58 -1.28 -8.88
C ALA A 94 0.37 -2.79 -8.89
N ARG A 95 1.40 -3.57 -8.54
CA ARG A 95 1.31 -5.02 -8.37
C ARG A 95 0.19 -5.42 -7.42
N MET A 96 0.10 -4.78 -6.25
CA MET A 96 -0.93 -5.06 -5.25
C MET A 96 -2.34 -4.81 -5.81
N ILE A 97 -2.56 -3.70 -6.51
CA ILE A 97 -3.84 -3.35 -7.12
C ILE A 97 -4.24 -4.40 -8.15
N LEU A 98 -3.32 -4.76 -9.04
CA LEU A 98 -3.54 -5.73 -10.11
C LEU A 98 -3.88 -7.13 -9.59
N GLN A 99 -3.43 -7.49 -8.38
CA GLN A 99 -3.80 -8.76 -7.74
C GLN A 99 -5.25 -8.79 -7.23
N SER A 100 -5.93 -7.64 -7.13
CA SER A 100 -7.36 -7.50 -6.77
C SER A 100 -7.78 -8.31 -5.55
N LYS A 101 -7.11 -8.13 -4.41
CA LYS A 101 -7.39 -8.83 -3.14
C LYS A 101 -8.39 -8.08 -2.28
N ASP A 102 -9.05 -8.82 -1.37
CA ASP A 102 -10.06 -8.25 -0.47
C ASP A 102 -9.43 -7.51 0.72
N ILE A 103 -8.22 -7.92 1.14
CA ILE A 103 -7.49 -7.31 2.26
C ILE A 103 -6.19 -6.74 1.73
N LEU A 104 -6.00 -5.44 1.89
CA LEU A 104 -4.83 -4.69 1.46
C LEU A 104 -4.09 -4.16 2.68
N ILE A 105 -2.80 -4.43 2.79
CA ILE A 105 -1.96 -3.98 3.89
C ILE A 105 -0.84 -3.10 3.33
N PHE A 106 -0.78 -1.85 3.77
CA PHE A 106 0.28 -0.90 3.47
C PHE A 106 1.12 -0.71 4.73
N ASP A 107 2.30 -1.31 4.75
CA ASP A 107 3.25 -1.18 5.85
C ASP A 107 4.33 -0.16 5.46
N GLU A 108 4.10 1.11 5.82
CA GLU A 108 4.94 2.25 5.43
C GLU A 108 5.23 2.32 3.92
N ALA A 109 4.32 1.81 3.12
CA ALA A 109 4.48 1.57 1.67
C ALA A 109 4.64 2.85 0.83
N THR A 110 4.59 4.03 1.45
CA THR A 110 4.75 5.33 0.80
C THR A 110 5.91 6.14 1.37
N SER A 111 6.77 5.53 2.20
CA SER A 111 7.86 6.23 2.89
C SER A 111 8.92 6.84 1.96
N ALA A 112 9.18 6.22 0.81
CA ALA A 112 10.12 6.70 -0.21
C ALA A 112 9.50 7.68 -1.23
N LEU A 113 8.23 8.06 -1.05
CA LEU A 113 7.54 9.03 -1.89
C LEU A 113 7.54 10.40 -1.23
N ASP A 114 7.59 11.48 -2.02
CA ASP A 114 7.30 12.83 -1.55
C ASP A 114 5.80 12.97 -1.21
N ASN A 115 5.44 14.01 -0.46
CA ASN A 115 4.07 14.20 0.04
C ASN A 115 3.06 14.36 -1.10
N ILE A 116 3.41 15.09 -2.17
CA ILE A 116 2.51 15.35 -3.30
C ILE A 116 2.22 14.05 -4.04
N THR A 117 3.25 13.30 -4.35
CA THR A 117 3.12 11.99 -5.03
C THR A 117 2.31 11.00 -4.19
N GLN A 118 2.53 10.99 -2.87
CA GLN A 118 1.79 10.13 -1.96
C GLN A 118 0.29 10.46 -1.96
N GLU A 119 -0.06 11.74 -1.79
CA GLU A 119 -1.46 12.19 -1.80
C GLU A 119 -2.13 11.86 -3.13
N TYR A 120 -1.46 12.15 -4.24
CA TYR A 120 -1.93 11.80 -5.57
C TYR A 120 -2.26 10.31 -5.71
N ILE A 121 -1.36 9.43 -5.26
CA ILE A 121 -1.56 7.99 -5.32
C ILE A 121 -2.74 7.57 -4.44
N LEU A 122 -2.80 8.01 -3.18
CA LEU A 122 -3.86 7.61 -2.26
C LEU A 122 -5.24 8.08 -2.74
N ASP A 123 -5.36 9.27 -3.30
CA ASP A 123 -6.62 9.78 -3.84
C ASP A 123 -7.06 9.02 -5.10
N ASN A 124 -6.14 8.70 -6.00
CA ASN A 124 -6.43 7.90 -7.19
C ASN A 124 -6.76 6.43 -6.89
N LEU A 125 -6.34 5.94 -5.71
CA LEU A 125 -6.63 4.57 -5.28
C LEU A 125 -7.93 4.42 -4.51
N ARG A 126 -8.62 5.51 -4.14
CA ARG A 126 -9.84 5.43 -3.33
C ARG A 126 -10.88 4.48 -3.90
N GLN A 127 -11.13 4.52 -5.21
CA GLN A 127 -12.07 3.62 -5.88
C GLN A 127 -11.68 2.13 -5.80
N TYR A 128 -10.37 1.83 -5.59
CA TYR A 128 -9.91 0.45 -5.38
C TYR A 128 -10.09 -0.02 -3.94
N TYR A 129 -10.36 0.91 -3.01
CA TYR A 129 -10.58 0.59 -1.60
C TYR A 129 -12.04 0.27 -1.30
N GLU A 130 -12.97 0.65 -2.17
CA GLU A 130 -14.38 0.34 -2.02
C GLU A 130 -14.61 -1.17 -1.87
N ASN A 131 -15.38 -1.54 -0.84
CA ASN A 131 -15.68 -2.93 -0.48
C ASN A 131 -14.45 -3.79 -0.12
N ARG A 132 -13.33 -3.19 0.30
CA ARG A 132 -12.13 -3.87 0.75
C ARG A 132 -11.71 -3.43 2.14
N ILE A 133 -11.05 -4.32 2.85
CA ILE A 133 -10.38 -3.97 4.11
C ILE A 133 -9.01 -3.41 3.77
N VAL A 134 -8.76 -2.16 4.16
CA VAL A 134 -7.48 -1.48 3.94
C VAL A 134 -6.85 -1.17 5.29
N ILE A 135 -5.71 -1.78 5.57
CA ILE A 135 -4.92 -1.54 6.77
C ILE A 135 -3.69 -0.72 6.38
N MET A 136 -3.54 0.46 6.97
CA MET A 136 -2.40 1.34 6.71
C MET A 136 -1.59 1.56 7.98
N ILE A 137 -0.34 1.14 7.97
CA ILE A 137 0.65 1.54 8.98
C ILE A 137 1.38 2.75 8.41
N ALA A 138 1.16 3.91 9.00
CA ALA A 138 1.66 5.16 8.47
C ALA A 138 2.19 6.08 9.57
N HIS A 139 3.27 6.79 9.24
CA HIS A 139 3.84 7.84 10.07
C HIS A 139 3.42 9.24 9.61
N ARG A 140 2.79 9.36 8.45
CA ARG A 140 2.39 10.66 7.89
C ARG A 140 0.93 10.96 8.23
N LEU A 141 0.72 12.13 8.79
CA LEU A 141 -0.58 12.57 9.26
C LEU A 141 -1.63 12.68 8.14
N SER A 142 -1.23 13.11 6.94
CA SER A 142 -2.12 13.20 5.77
C SER A 142 -2.76 11.85 5.41
N THR A 143 -2.01 10.76 5.57
CA THR A 143 -2.52 9.40 5.35
C THR A 143 -3.53 8.98 6.42
N ILE A 144 -3.20 9.27 7.69
CA ILE A 144 -3.98 8.82 8.85
C ILE A 144 -5.32 9.54 8.93
N ARG A 145 -5.37 10.84 8.63
CA ARG A 145 -6.59 11.65 8.72
C ARG A 145 -7.77 11.15 7.89
N LYS A 146 -7.48 10.46 6.78
CA LYS A 146 -8.49 9.99 5.82
C LYS A 146 -9.02 8.59 6.16
N ALA A 147 -8.54 7.95 7.23
CA ALA A 147 -8.97 6.63 7.64
C ALA A 147 -10.35 6.67 8.33
N ASP A 148 -11.17 5.65 8.09
CA ASP A 148 -12.48 5.51 8.74
C ASP A 148 -12.30 5.24 10.24
N GLU A 149 -11.29 4.44 10.60
CA GLU A 149 -10.90 4.14 11.97
C GLU A 149 -9.39 4.23 12.15
N ILE A 150 -8.96 4.86 13.23
CA ILE A 150 -7.57 5.01 13.62
C ILE A 150 -7.36 4.27 14.93
N VAL A 151 -6.40 3.34 14.93
CA VAL A 151 -5.96 2.62 16.12
C VAL A 151 -4.61 3.20 16.56
N VAL A 152 -4.57 3.80 17.73
CA VAL A 152 -3.36 4.43 18.27
C VAL A 152 -2.66 3.46 19.21
N LEU A 153 -1.39 3.19 18.91
CA LEU A 153 -0.55 2.27 19.69
C LEU A 153 0.51 3.05 20.48
N ASN A 154 0.65 2.73 21.75
CA ASN A 154 1.75 3.20 22.58
C ASN A 154 2.30 2.03 23.41
N GLN A 155 3.63 1.84 23.35
CA GLN A 155 4.33 0.74 24.07
C GLN A 155 3.68 -0.65 23.86
N GLY A 156 3.25 -0.93 22.60
CA GLY A 156 2.63 -2.22 22.24
C GLY A 156 1.19 -2.40 22.71
N LYS A 157 0.55 -1.35 23.25
CA LYS A 157 -0.85 -1.39 23.71
C LYS A 157 -1.69 -0.40 22.91
N ILE A 158 -2.93 -0.76 22.64
CA ILE A 158 -3.93 0.17 22.09
C ILE A 158 -4.31 1.15 23.19
N VAL A 159 -4.10 2.45 22.94
CA VAL A 159 -4.42 3.53 23.88
C VAL A 159 -5.64 4.34 23.47
N GLU A 160 -5.91 4.45 22.17
CA GLU A 160 -7.09 5.12 21.65
C GLU A 160 -7.57 4.44 20.36
N ILE A 161 -8.88 4.50 20.14
CA ILE A 161 -9.54 4.11 18.89
C ILE A 161 -10.58 5.17 18.55
N GLY A 162 -10.68 5.51 17.26
CA GLY A 162 -11.67 6.45 16.73
C GLY A 162 -11.28 7.00 15.37
N ASN A 163 -12.06 7.92 14.83
CA ASN A 163 -11.68 8.69 13.65
C ASN A 163 -10.90 9.96 14.04
N HIS A 164 -10.34 10.63 13.03
CA HIS A 164 -9.53 11.83 13.24
C HIS A 164 -10.24 12.89 14.13
N GLU A 165 -11.48 13.21 13.81
CA GLU A 165 -12.23 14.26 14.50
C GLU A 165 -12.47 13.92 15.97
N SER A 166 -12.96 12.70 16.25
CA SER A 166 -13.23 12.23 17.59
C SER A 166 -11.97 12.17 18.47
N LEU A 167 -10.85 11.74 17.89
CA LEU A 167 -9.56 11.64 18.61
C LEU A 167 -8.98 13.03 18.87
N MET A 168 -9.11 13.98 17.94
CA MET A 168 -8.69 15.37 18.15
C MET A 168 -9.49 16.06 19.27
N GLN A 169 -10.81 15.78 19.36
CA GLN A 169 -11.68 16.31 20.41
C GLN A 169 -11.30 15.79 21.80
N LYS A 170 -10.86 14.54 21.91
CA LYS A 170 -10.42 13.95 23.18
C LYS A 170 -9.19 14.61 23.76
N LYS A 171 -8.35 15.27 22.96
CA LYS A 171 -7.10 15.93 23.35
C LYS A 171 -6.15 15.05 24.17
N GLN A 172 -6.09 13.75 23.81
CA GLN A 172 -5.24 12.75 24.46
C GLN A 172 -3.97 12.47 23.62
N TYR A 173 -3.49 11.23 23.64
CA TYR A 173 -2.23 10.84 23.02
C TYR A 173 -2.20 11.10 21.49
N TYR A 174 -3.30 10.78 20.78
CA TYR A 174 -3.40 11.09 19.35
C TYR A 174 -3.25 12.58 19.05
N TYR A 175 -3.92 13.43 19.84
CA TYR A 175 -3.83 14.88 19.69
C TYR A 175 -2.37 15.37 19.85
N GLN A 176 -1.64 14.87 20.86
CA GLN A 176 -0.24 15.22 21.07
C GLN A 176 0.63 14.82 19.87
N LEU A 177 0.45 13.61 19.33
CA LEU A 177 1.17 13.14 18.15
C LEU A 177 0.90 14.00 16.90
N VAL A 178 -0.32 14.54 16.77
CA VAL A 178 -0.68 15.43 15.66
C VAL A 178 -0.03 16.80 15.81
N GLU A 179 -0.08 17.39 16.99
CA GLU A 179 0.51 18.71 17.28
C GLU A 179 2.05 18.68 17.12
N GLU A 180 2.72 17.67 17.67
CA GLU A 180 4.18 17.51 17.54
C GLU A 180 4.66 17.38 16.07
N ARG A 181 3.81 16.89 15.17
CA ARG A 181 4.15 16.70 13.76
C ARG A 181 3.66 17.84 12.86
N SER A 182 2.95 18.79 13.40
CA SER A 182 2.45 19.98 12.69
C SER A 182 3.42 21.17 12.79
N VAL A 183 4.49 21.02 13.58
CA VAL A 183 5.60 21.95 13.73
C VAL A 183 6.75 21.47 12.85
#